data_c4f3248bcce698424bc19b0d38e2bcde
#
_entry.id   c4f3248bcce698424bc19b0d38e2bcde
#
_cell.length_a   1.000
_cell.length_b   1.000
_cell.length_c   1.000
_cell.angle_alpha   90.00
_cell.angle_beta   90.00
_cell.angle_gamma   90.00
#
_symmetry.space_group_name_H-M   'P 1'
#
loop_
_entity.id
_entity.type
_entity.pdbx_description
1 polymer ?
#
loop_
_entity_poly.entity_id
_entity_poly.type
_entity_poly.pdbx_seq_one_letter_code
_entity_poly.pdbx_strand_id
1 'polypeptide(L)'
;YFPVHKENLFVDFHSERLNYHMLSTQGPKISIADLNGDGKNDIIFPGAKGNSTQILFADSNKWVNNDENSELLEKIKESEHIESAVLDVDNDGDLDIYMTSGGVETSIYSPSLFDILLINDGLGRFTKSIQNLPDDKSKISSESVAYADIDSDGDLDRFVGERSKIGQYGLPGSGFILINDGYGNFENKTEKLAPEIKDVGMITDAAFYDFDNDKDKDLIIVGEFMGINFYENINGSFSLKENLWTNKTGWWNTIDIVDIDGDGLEDIVVGNHGTNSRFKASIDNPILCYYNDFDGNGRGEGILAFRSDNGKEYPYALRHSLIDQM
;
A
#
# COMPACT_ATOMS: atom_id res chain seq x y z
N TYR A 1 -6.46 -1.48 -27.87
CA TYR A 1 -6.77 -0.41 -26.91
C TYR A 1 -5.72 -0.44 -25.80
N PHE A 2 -5.23 0.73 -25.44
CA PHE A 2 -4.33 0.87 -24.29
C PHE A 2 -5.06 1.73 -23.27
N PRO A 3 -5.20 1.29 -22.01
CA PRO A 3 -5.84 2.10 -20.98
C PRO A 3 -5.00 3.35 -20.73
N VAL A 4 -5.68 4.44 -20.43
CA VAL A 4 -5.05 5.70 -20.03
C VAL A 4 -5.51 5.99 -18.61
N HIS A 5 -4.57 6.03 -17.69
CA HIS A 5 -4.85 6.48 -16.33
C HIS A 5 -5.20 7.98 -16.35
N LYS A 6 -6.24 8.32 -15.61
CA LYS A 6 -6.68 9.71 -15.45
C LYS A 6 -6.83 10.01 -13.98
N GLU A 7 -6.05 10.97 -13.52
CA GLU A 7 -6.21 11.54 -12.19
C GLU A 7 -7.40 12.50 -12.15
N ASN A 8 -7.94 12.72 -10.95
CA ASN A 8 -8.89 13.79 -10.70
C ASN A 8 -8.17 15.14 -10.58
N LEU A 9 -8.93 16.22 -10.42
CA LEU A 9 -8.36 17.59 -10.34
C LEU A 9 -8.01 18.01 -8.91
N PHE A 10 -7.81 17.06 -8.00
CA PHE A 10 -7.42 17.37 -6.63
C PHE A 10 -5.96 17.86 -6.57
N VAL A 11 -5.69 18.81 -5.69
CA VAL A 11 -4.35 19.35 -5.46
C VAL A 11 -4.05 19.33 -3.97
N ASP A 12 -3.25 18.36 -3.54
CA ASP A 12 -2.86 18.13 -2.15
C ASP A 12 -2.35 19.39 -1.46
N PHE A 13 -1.57 20.20 -2.19
CA PHE A 13 -1.00 21.47 -1.67
C PHE A 13 -2.03 22.51 -1.25
N HIS A 14 -3.31 22.33 -1.56
CA HIS A 14 -4.36 23.21 -1.03
C HIS A 14 -4.67 22.95 0.44
N SER A 15 -4.48 21.69 0.89
CA SER A 15 -4.70 21.25 2.26
C SER A 15 -3.41 21.03 3.05
N GLU A 16 -2.36 20.54 2.38
CA GLU A 16 -1.07 20.18 2.95
C GLU A 16 0.07 20.85 2.16
N ARG A 17 0.21 22.16 2.35
CA ARG A 17 1.12 23.02 1.55
C ARG A 17 2.60 22.69 1.71
N LEU A 18 2.97 22.02 2.79
CA LEU A 18 4.36 21.69 3.11
C LEU A 18 4.79 20.34 2.53
N ASN A 19 3.86 19.56 1.97
CA ASN A 19 4.19 18.35 1.24
C ASN A 19 5.11 18.67 0.05
N TYR A 20 5.98 17.76 -0.29
CA TYR A 20 6.92 17.92 -1.40
C TYR A 20 6.43 17.27 -2.69
N HIS A 21 5.44 16.42 -2.62
CA HIS A 21 4.76 15.76 -3.74
C HIS A 21 3.27 15.58 -3.45
N MET A 22 2.52 15.23 -4.46
CA MET A 22 1.10 14.93 -4.34
C MET A 22 0.93 13.43 -4.11
N LEU A 23 0.34 13.05 -2.97
CA LEU A 23 -0.01 11.66 -2.67
C LEU A 23 -1.20 11.20 -3.52
N SER A 24 -2.13 12.11 -3.83
CA SER A 24 -3.30 11.85 -4.66
C SER A 24 -3.00 11.49 -6.12
N THR A 25 -1.75 11.57 -6.55
CA THR A 25 -1.33 11.23 -7.92
C THR A 25 -0.32 10.09 -7.95
N GLN A 26 -0.25 9.32 -6.88
CA GLN A 26 0.61 8.15 -6.79
C GLN A 26 -0.17 6.88 -7.10
N GLY A 27 0.35 6.07 -7.95
CA GLY A 27 -0.27 4.82 -8.37
C GLY A 27 -0.49 4.82 -9.88
N PRO A 28 -1.33 3.89 -10.40
CA PRO A 28 -1.66 2.64 -9.72
C PRO A 28 -0.60 1.56 -9.99
N LYS A 29 -0.52 0.55 -9.10
CA LYS A 29 0.21 -0.69 -9.38
C LYS A 29 -0.68 -1.60 -10.24
N ILE A 30 -0.16 -2.06 -11.39
CA ILE A 30 -0.87 -2.93 -12.34
C ILE A 30 -0.69 -4.39 -11.93
N SER A 31 -1.77 -5.17 -11.93
CA SER A 31 -1.72 -6.62 -11.72
C SER A 31 -2.03 -7.39 -12.99
N ILE A 32 -1.40 -8.55 -13.13
CA ILE A 32 -1.50 -9.40 -14.32
C ILE A 32 -1.77 -10.83 -13.87
N ALA A 33 -2.87 -11.43 -14.36
CA ALA A 33 -3.24 -12.81 -14.08
C ALA A 33 -4.25 -13.32 -15.13
N ASP A 34 -4.42 -14.63 -15.21
CA ASP A 34 -5.50 -15.25 -16.00
C ASP A 34 -6.78 -15.24 -15.16
N LEU A 35 -7.66 -14.29 -15.41
CA LEU A 35 -8.89 -14.06 -14.63
C LEU A 35 -10.10 -14.84 -15.15
N ASN A 36 -10.02 -15.40 -16.36
CA ASN A 36 -11.13 -16.09 -17.02
C ASN A 36 -10.84 -17.54 -17.37
N GLY A 37 -9.67 -18.06 -16.97
CA GLY A 37 -9.27 -19.45 -17.16
C GLY A 37 -8.95 -19.81 -18.61
N ASP A 38 -8.67 -18.83 -19.50
CA ASP A 38 -8.38 -19.07 -20.91
C ASP A 38 -6.90 -19.37 -21.22
N GLY A 39 -6.04 -19.36 -20.21
CA GLY A 39 -4.60 -19.60 -20.27
C GLY A 39 -3.78 -18.40 -20.74
N LYS A 40 -4.38 -17.20 -20.78
CA LYS A 40 -3.70 -15.95 -21.11
C LYS A 40 -3.82 -14.97 -19.95
N ASN A 41 -2.77 -14.19 -19.78
CA ASN A 41 -2.77 -13.17 -18.74
C ASN A 41 -3.64 -11.97 -19.13
N ASP A 42 -4.53 -11.59 -18.24
CA ASP A 42 -5.36 -10.40 -18.26
C ASP A 42 -4.70 -9.27 -17.46
N ILE A 43 -5.20 -8.06 -17.56
CA ILE A 43 -4.64 -6.89 -16.87
C ILE A 43 -5.71 -6.23 -16.01
N ILE A 44 -5.37 -5.99 -14.75
CA ILE A 44 -6.11 -5.09 -13.87
C ILE A 44 -5.39 -3.76 -13.84
N PHE A 45 -6.09 -2.71 -14.23
CA PHE A 45 -5.60 -1.34 -14.25
C PHE A 45 -6.42 -0.49 -13.29
N PRO A 46 -5.96 -0.31 -12.03
CA PRO A 46 -6.69 0.40 -11.00
C PRO A 46 -7.02 1.83 -11.41
N GLY A 47 -8.19 2.32 -11.03
CA GLY A 47 -8.68 3.65 -11.36
C GLY A 47 -8.46 4.63 -10.24
N ALA A 48 -8.05 5.87 -10.57
CA ALA A 48 -8.07 6.98 -9.62
C ALA A 48 -9.50 7.35 -9.25
N LYS A 49 -9.69 8.02 -8.13
CA LYS A 49 -11.00 8.45 -7.64
C LYS A 49 -11.84 9.16 -8.71
N GLY A 50 -13.05 8.68 -8.88
CA GLY A 50 -13.97 9.16 -9.92
C GLY A 50 -13.75 8.50 -11.30
N ASN A 51 -12.75 7.63 -11.45
CA ASN A 51 -12.49 6.86 -12.65
C ASN A 51 -12.54 5.36 -12.34
N SER A 52 -13.27 4.61 -13.16
CA SER A 52 -13.43 3.18 -12.94
C SER A 52 -12.13 2.42 -13.18
N THR A 53 -11.80 1.48 -12.30
CA THR A 53 -10.80 0.43 -12.58
C THR A 53 -11.16 -0.26 -13.89
N GLN A 54 -10.16 -0.63 -14.67
CA GLN A 54 -10.31 -1.36 -15.92
C GLN A 54 -9.76 -2.77 -15.77
N ILE A 55 -10.58 -3.77 -16.12
CA ILE A 55 -10.16 -5.16 -16.22
C ILE A 55 -10.16 -5.49 -17.71
N LEU A 56 -8.99 -5.78 -18.26
CA LEU A 56 -8.76 -6.00 -19.69
C LEU A 56 -8.43 -7.46 -19.93
N PHE A 57 -9.26 -8.12 -20.69
CA PHE A 57 -9.08 -9.52 -21.07
C PHE A 57 -8.25 -9.67 -22.35
N ALA A 58 -7.36 -10.64 -22.36
CA ALA A 58 -6.54 -10.96 -23.54
C ALA A 58 -7.39 -11.65 -24.61
N ASP A 59 -7.56 -11.01 -25.77
CA ASP A 59 -8.21 -11.59 -26.94
C ASP A 59 -7.25 -11.58 -28.14
N SER A 60 -6.67 -12.73 -28.45
CA SER A 60 -5.71 -12.92 -29.52
C SER A 60 -4.49 -12.00 -29.40
N ASN A 61 -4.45 -10.86 -30.11
CA ASN A 61 -3.36 -9.89 -30.08
C ASN A 61 -3.80 -8.50 -29.56
N LYS A 62 -4.87 -8.41 -28.83
CA LYS A 62 -5.41 -7.16 -28.27
C LYS A 62 -5.95 -7.36 -26.86
N TRP A 63 -6.12 -6.27 -26.14
CA TRP A 63 -6.79 -6.20 -24.86
C TRP A 63 -8.22 -5.67 -25.09
N VAL A 64 -9.21 -6.28 -24.47
CA VAL A 64 -10.63 -5.89 -24.57
C VAL A 64 -11.22 -5.72 -23.18
N ASN A 65 -12.08 -4.71 -23.02
CA ASN A 65 -12.90 -4.59 -21.81
C ASN A 65 -13.96 -5.69 -21.81
N ASN A 66 -14.30 -6.17 -20.62
CA ASN A 66 -15.48 -6.97 -20.41
C ASN A 66 -16.62 -6.05 -19.93
N ASP A 67 -17.65 -5.88 -20.77
CA ASP A 67 -18.80 -5.03 -20.45
C ASP A 67 -19.63 -5.57 -19.26
N GLU A 68 -19.53 -6.86 -18.95
CA GLU A 68 -20.25 -7.50 -17.84
C GLU A 68 -19.85 -6.94 -16.48
N ASN A 69 -18.60 -6.49 -16.30
CA ASN A 69 -18.11 -5.87 -15.09
C ASN A 69 -18.32 -4.35 -15.03
N SER A 70 -18.73 -3.71 -16.14
CA SER A 70 -18.74 -2.24 -16.26
C SER A 70 -19.64 -1.57 -15.23
N GLU A 71 -20.82 -2.14 -14.94
CA GLU A 71 -21.74 -1.58 -13.95
C GLU A 71 -21.20 -1.69 -12.53
N LEU A 72 -20.51 -2.79 -12.20
CA LEU A 72 -19.89 -2.99 -10.91
C LEU A 72 -18.74 -2.00 -10.69
N LEU A 73 -17.83 -1.93 -11.65
CA LEU A 73 -16.66 -1.06 -11.59
C LEU A 73 -17.03 0.42 -11.54
N GLU A 74 -18.11 0.82 -12.23
CA GLU A 74 -18.64 2.18 -12.15
C GLU A 74 -19.21 2.51 -10.76
N LYS A 75 -19.78 1.53 -10.03
CA LYS A 75 -20.30 1.73 -8.67
C LYS A 75 -19.22 1.93 -7.62
N ILE A 76 -18.02 1.41 -7.85
CA ILE A 76 -16.88 1.49 -6.90
C ILE A 76 -15.87 2.59 -7.23
N LYS A 77 -16.04 3.34 -8.30
CA LYS A 77 -15.10 4.37 -8.77
C LYS A 77 -14.85 5.54 -7.81
N GLU A 78 -15.66 5.69 -6.76
CA GLU A 78 -15.43 6.72 -5.75
C GLU A 78 -14.28 6.40 -4.80
N SER A 79 -13.77 5.16 -4.82
CA SER A 79 -12.54 4.76 -4.16
C SER A 79 -11.33 5.07 -5.06
N GLU A 80 -10.24 5.46 -4.46
CA GLU A 80 -8.92 5.55 -5.10
C GLU A 80 -8.27 4.18 -5.00
N HIS A 81 -8.18 3.45 -6.10
CA HIS A 81 -7.57 2.11 -6.10
C HIS A 81 -6.07 2.22 -6.38
N ILE A 82 -5.23 1.89 -5.40
CA ILE A 82 -3.78 2.03 -5.47
C ILE A 82 -3.11 0.74 -5.96
N GLU A 83 -3.45 -0.37 -5.34
CA GLU A 83 -2.87 -1.67 -5.61
C GLU A 83 -3.93 -2.75 -5.68
N SER A 84 -3.65 -3.83 -6.40
CA SER A 84 -4.50 -5.02 -6.43
C SER A 84 -3.69 -6.29 -6.23
N ALA A 85 -4.19 -7.19 -5.38
CA ALA A 85 -3.72 -8.56 -5.25
C ALA A 85 -4.71 -9.50 -5.94
N VAL A 86 -4.17 -10.49 -6.65
CA VAL A 86 -4.97 -11.48 -7.38
C VAL A 86 -4.69 -12.86 -6.83
N LEU A 87 -5.70 -13.53 -6.30
CA LEU A 87 -5.57 -14.82 -5.64
C LEU A 87 -6.94 -15.47 -5.46
N ASP A 88 -6.95 -16.78 -5.29
CA ASP A 88 -8.13 -17.57 -4.92
C ASP A 88 -8.36 -17.39 -3.41
N VAL A 89 -9.44 -16.68 -3.02
CA VAL A 89 -9.72 -16.36 -1.60
C VAL A 89 -10.72 -17.31 -0.98
N ASP A 90 -11.51 -18.04 -1.77
CA ASP A 90 -12.56 -18.93 -1.28
C ASP A 90 -12.34 -20.40 -1.67
N ASN A 91 -11.14 -20.71 -2.21
CA ASN A 91 -10.67 -22.02 -2.58
C ASN A 91 -11.57 -22.72 -3.62
N ASP A 92 -12.21 -21.97 -4.50
CA ASP A 92 -13.02 -22.50 -5.60
C ASP A 92 -12.22 -22.75 -6.88
N GLY A 93 -10.95 -22.33 -6.92
CA GLY A 93 -10.00 -22.50 -8.01
C GLY A 93 -9.93 -21.32 -8.98
N ASP A 94 -10.73 -20.28 -8.77
CA ASP A 94 -10.80 -19.09 -9.58
C ASP A 94 -10.03 -17.93 -8.90
N LEU A 95 -9.49 -17.02 -9.68
CA LEU A 95 -8.72 -15.91 -9.13
C LEU A 95 -9.60 -14.70 -8.86
N ASP A 96 -9.66 -14.28 -7.61
CA ASP A 96 -10.35 -13.10 -7.12
C ASP A 96 -9.44 -11.86 -7.10
N ILE A 97 -10.04 -10.68 -6.86
CA ILE A 97 -9.31 -9.43 -6.84
C ILE A 97 -9.57 -8.71 -5.51
N TYR A 98 -8.50 -8.48 -4.75
CA TYR A 98 -8.51 -7.54 -3.63
C TYR A 98 -7.86 -6.22 -4.09
N MET A 99 -8.55 -5.09 -3.89
CA MET A 99 -8.03 -3.77 -4.23
C MET A 99 -7.95 -2.91 -2.98
N THR A 100 -6.77 -2.33 -2.73
CA THR A 100 -6.60 -1.32 -1.69
C THR A 100 -7.31 -0.02 -2.09
N SER A 101 -7.93 0.63 -1.12
CA SER A 101 -8.61 1.92 -1.28
C SER A 101 -7.83 2.98 -0.51
N GLY A 102 -7.04 3.77 -1.25
CA GLY A 102 -6.15 4.78 -0.69
C GLY A 102 -6.57 6.21 -1.00
N GLY A 103 -5.55 7.03 -1.25
CA GLY A 103 -5.71 8.44 -1.57
C GLY A 103 -5.89 9.34 -0.34
N VAL A 104 -5.72 10.62 -0.55
CA VAL A 104 -5.81 11.67 0.49
C VAL A 104 -6.91 12.68 0.23
N GLU A 105 -7.57 12.60 -0.92
CA GLU A 105 -8.62 13.53 -1.37
C GLU A 105 -10.01 13.13 -0.86
N THR A 106 -10.08 12.10 -0.03
CA THR A 106 -11.34 11.55 0.50
C THR A 106 -11.49 11.89 1.98
N SER A 107 -12.72 12.13 2.42
CA SER A 107 -13.01 12.33 3.85
C SER A 107 -12.72 11.06 4.65
N ILE A 108 -12.10 11.21 5.83
CA ILE A 108 -11.86 10.10 6.78
C ILE A 108 -13.14 9.35 7.21
N TYR A 109 -14.31 9.90 6.92
CA TYR A 109 -15.61 9.28 7.22
C TYR A 109 -16.20 8.55 6.01
N SER A 110 -15.58 8.65 4.83
CA SER A 110 -16.12 8.07 3.61
C SER A 110 -16.06 6.54 3.62
N PRO A 111 -17.11 5.86 3.17
CA PRO A 111 -17.06 4.41 2.94
C PRO A 111 -16.19 4.03 1.75
N SER A 112 -15.76 4.98 0.90
CA SER A 112 -14.84 4.73 -0.21
C SER A 112 -13.39 4.46 0.25
N LEU A 113 -13.11 4.53 1.55
CA LEU A 113 -11.86 4.12 2.17
C LEU A 113 -11.84 2.64 2.58
N PHE A 114 -12.95 1.93 2.46
CA PHE A 114 -12.90 0.49 2.64
C PHE A 114 -12.32 -0.18 1.41
N ASP A 115 -11.40 -1.09 1.62
CA ASP A 115 -10.84 -1.90 0.55
C ASP A 115 -11.92 -2.76 -0.11
N ILE A 116 -11.69 -3.10 -1.37
CA ILE A 116 -12.66 -3.79 -2.20
C ILE A 116 -12.20 -5.23 -2.45
N LEU A 117 -13.07 -6.18 -2.15
CA LEU A 117 -12.89 -7.57 -2.55
C LEU A 117 -13.93 -7.91 -3.64
N LEU A 118 -13.45 -8.38 -4.78
CA LEU A 118 -14.25 -8.85 -5.90
C LEU A 118 -14.07 -10.35 -6.06
N ILE A 119 -15.17 -11.10 -5.91
CA ILE A 119 -15.21 -12.55 -6.07
C ILE A 119 -15.53 -12.89 -7.53
N ASN A 120 -14.75 -13.76 -8.11
CA ASN A 120 -14.86 -14.25 -9.49
C ASN A 120 -15.85 -15.42 -9.60
N ASP A 121 -16.37 -15.67 -10.77
CA ASP A 121 -17.17 -16.87 -11.10
C ASP A 121 -16.43 -17.84 -12.04
N GLY A 122 -15.11 -17.68 -12.18
CA GLY A 122 -14.25 -18.44 -13.09
C GLY A 122 -14.33 -18.07 -14.57
N LEU A 123 -15.19 -17.13 -14.91
CA LEU A 123 -15.37 -16.63 -16.27
C LEU A 123 -14.98 -15.14 -16.39
N GLY A 124 -14.31 -14.60 -15.38
CA GLY A 124 -13.94 -13.19 -15.32
C GLY A 124 -15.11 -12.24 -15.03
N ARG A 125 -16.19 -12.73 -14.42
CA ARG A 125 -17.30 -11.90 -13.93
C ARG A 125 -17.19 -11.79 -12.43
N PHE A 126 -17.25 -10.59 -11.93
CA PHE A 126 -16.99 -10.30 -10.54
C PHE A 126 -18.23 -9.86 -9.78
N THR A 127 -18.29 -10.25 -8.52
CA THR A 127 -19.27 -9.79 -7.54
C THR A 127 -18.55 -9.16 -6.36
N LYS A 128 -18.95 -7.95 -5.95
CA LYS A 128 -18.35 -7.29 -4.79
C LYS A 128 -18.77 -7.97 -3.49
N SER A 129 -17.80 -8.34 -2.65
CA SER A 129 -18.03 -8.76 -1.27
C SER A 129 -18.73 -7.66 -0.46
N ILE A 130 -19.54 -8.06 0.50
CA ILE A 130 -20.23 -7.13 1.41
C ILE A 130 -19.40 -6.72 2.60
N GLN A 131 -18.19 -7.29 2.77
CA GLN A 131 -17.32 -6.99 3.88
C GLN A 131 -16.78 -5.56 3.80
N ASN A 132 -16.63 -4.91 4.93
CA ASN A 132 -15.87 -3.68 5.08
C ASN A 132 -14.45 -4.05 5.51
N LEU A 133 -13.47 -3.81 4.65
CA LEU A 133 -12.07 -4.20 4.86
C LEU A 133 -11.21 -2.94 5.09
N PRO A 134 -10.21 -2.99 5.99
CA PRO A 134 -9.79 -4.15 6.79
C PRO A 134 -10.76 -4.55 7.91
N ASP A 135 -11.64 -3.67 8.38
CA ASP A 135 -12.74 -3.94 9.31
C ASP A 135 -13.75 -2.77 9.35
N ASP A 136 -14.87 -2.92 10.04
CA ASP A 136 -15.94 -1.90 10.12
C ASP A 136 -15.51 -0.58 10.77
N LYS A 137 -14.41 -0.55 11.51
CA LYS A 137 -13.92 0.61 12.27
C LYS A 137 -12.77 1.32 11.59
N SER A 138 -12.01 0.60 10.78
CA SER A 138 -10.76 1.07 10.18
C SER A 138 -11.01 1.59 8.77
N LYS A 139 -11.15 2.90 8.66
CA LYS A 139 -11.17 3.62 7.38
C LYS A 139 -9.81 4.27 7.20
N ILE A 140 -9.00 3.67 6.36
CA ILE A 140 -7.59 4.01 6.20
C ILE A 140 -7.28 4.33 4.75
N SER A 141 -6.19 5.04 4.51
CA SER A 141 -5.61 5.15 3.18
C SER A 141 -4.68 3.96 2.97
N SER A 142 -5.25 2.86 2.44
CA SER A 142 -4.50 1.63 2.15
C SER A 142 -3.59 1.84 0.94
N GLU A 143 -2.30 1.54 1.09
CA GLU A 143 -1.30 1.70 0.02
C GLU A 143 -0.82 0.37 -0.53
N SER A 144 -0.59 -0.61 0.35
CA SER A 144 0.01 -1.89 -0.02
C SER A 144 -0.78 -3.08 0.48
N VAL A 145 -0.70 -4.18 -0.27
CA VAL A 145 -1.25 -5.47 0.10
C VAL A 145 -0.25 -6.59 -0.21
N ALA A 146 -0.01 -7.46 0.77
CA ALA A 146 0.73 -8.71 0.59
C ALA A 146 -0.11 -9.89 1.08
N TYR A 147 0.16 -11.10 0.60
CA TYR A 147 -0.59 -12.28 0.97
C TYR A 147 0.30 -13.50 1.18
N ALA A 148 -0.07 -14.33 2.14
CA ALA A 148 0.54 -15.63 2.43
C ALA A 148 -0.42 -16.46 3.28
N ASP A 149 -0.20 -17.76 3.35
CA ASP A 149 -0.76 -18.63 4.39
C ASP A 149 0.02 -18.34 5.68
N ILE A 150 -0.55 -17.50 6.57
CA ILE A 150 0.12 -16.98 7.76
C ILE A 150 0.09 -17.99 8.91
N ASP A 151 -1.01 -18.71 9.07
CA ASP A 151 -1.22 -19.62 10.19
C ASP A 151 -1.16 -21.11 9.79
N SER A 152 -0.76 -21.39 8.54
CA SER A 152 -0.52 -22.73 8.00
C SER A 152 -1.79 -23.60 7.94
N ASP A 153 -2.96 -22.97 7.72
CA ASP A 153 -4.23 -23.67 7.54
C ASP A 153 -4.56 -23.97 6.07
N GLY A 154 -3.78 -23.44 5.14
CA GLY A 154 -3.89 -23.64 3.69
C GLY A 154 -4.60 -22.51 2.96
N ASP A 155 -5.16 -21.54 3.67
CA ASP A 155 -5.88 -20.41 3.11
C ASP A 155 -4.95 -19.20 2.98
N LEU A 156 -5.20 -18.31 2.02
CA LEU A 156 -4.38 -17.12 1.84
C LEU A 156 -4.89 -15.96 2.67
N ASP A 157 -4.10 -15.56 3.63
CA ASP A 157 -4.28 -14.40 4.50
C ASP A 157 -3.67 -13.14 3.91
N ARG A 158 -3.90 -11.98 4.57
CA ARG A 158 -3.41 -10.70 4.06
C ARG A 158 -2.74 -9.83 5.11
N PHE A 159 -1.74 -9.11 4.63
CA PHE A 159 -1.28 -7.88 5.22
C PHE A 159 -1.78 -6.71 4.39
N VAL A 160 -2.27 -5.65 5.05
CA VAL A 160 -2.64 -4.37 4.43
C VAL A 160 -1.90 -3.25 5.14
N GLY A 161 -1.24 -2.39 4.38
CA GLY A 161 -0.44 -1.28 4.89
C GLY A 161 -1.11 0.08 4.68
N GLU A 162 -1.27 0.87 5.76
CA GLU A 162 -1.67 2.27 5.69
C GLU A 162 -0.42 3.14 5.52
N ARG A 163 -0.40 3.99 4.48
CA ARG A 163 0.74 4.86 4.24
C ARG A 163 0.76 6.07 5.16
N SER A 164 -0.34 6.79 5.25
CA SER A 164 -0.42 7.99 6.05
C SER A 164 -1.83 8.25 6.55
N LYS A 165 -1.94 9.00 7.64
CA LYS A 165 -3.24 9.52 8.05
C LYS A 165 -3.67 10.62 7.09
N ILE A 166 -4.90 10.55 6.59
CA ILE A 166 -5.45 11.50 5.61
C ILE A 166 -5.35 12.93 6.13
N GLY A 167 -4.71 13.80 5.34
CA GLY A 167 -4.50 15.22 5.68
C GLY A 167 -3.51 15.44 6.82
N GLN A 168 -2.61 14.46 7.10
CA GLN A 168 -1.62 14.53 8.16
C GLN A 168 -0.34 13.80 7.75
N TYR A 169 0.24 14.16 6.61
CA TYR A 169 1.48 13.58 6.12
C TYR A 169 2.62 13.72 7.16
N GLY A 170 3.27 12.62 7.44
CA GLY A 170 4.32 12.53 8.48
C GLY A 170 3.87 11.83 9.75
N LEU A 171 2.55 11.59 9.93
CA LEU A 171 2.08 10.66 10.96
C LEU A 171 2.21 9.21 10.49
N PRO A 172 2.66 8.31 11.38
CA PRO A 172 2.76 6.90 11.05
C PRO A 172 1.37 6.29 10.77
N GLY A 173 1.31 5.49 9.73
CA GLY A 173 0.23 4.56 9.45
C GLY A 173 0.41 3.24 10.18
N SER A 174 -0.58 2.38 10.08
CA SER A 174 -0.61 1.06 10.72
C SER A 174 -0.65 -0.05 9.68
N GLY A 175 -0.09 -1.21 10.02
CA GLY A 175 -0.33 -2.44 9.30
C GLY A 175 -1.55 -3.18 9.86
N PHE A 176 -2.16 -4.03 9.04
CA PHE A 176 -3.31 -4.87 9.40
C PHE A 176 -3.06 -6.31 8.94
N ILE A 177 -3.28 -7.27 9.84
CA ILE A 177 -3.28 -8.70 9.55
C ILE A 177 -4.73 -9.17 9.47
N LEU A 178 -5.11 -9.67 8.30
CA LEU A 178 -6.45 -10.17 8.01
C LEU A 178 -6.36 -11.67 7.76
N ILE A 179 -6.96 -12.46 8.64
CA ILE A 179 -7.00 -13.93 8.53
C ILE A 179 -8.25 -14.32 7.76
N ASN A 180 -8.07 -15.17 6.76
CA ASN A 180 -9.12 -15.77 5.94
C ASN A 180 -9.71 -16.99 6.63
N ASP A 181 -10.96 -17.31 6.34
CA ASP A 181 -11.62 -18.55 6.81
C ASP A 181 -11.74 -19.61 5.70
N GLY A 182 -11.05 -19.42 4.57
CA GLY A 182 -11.11 -20.28 3.39
C GLY A 182 -12.37 -20.13 2.53
N TYR A 183 -13.25 -19.20 2.89
CA TYR A 183 -14.47 -18.86 2.15
C TYR A 183 -14.51 -17.39 1.74
N GLY A 184 -13.34 -16.73 1.71
CA GLY A 184 -13.23 -15.33 1.36
C GLY A 184 -13.73 -14.36 2.45
N ASN A 185 -13.94 -14.82 3.70
CA ASN A 185 -14.25 -13.92 4.81
C ASN A 185 -12.99 -13.63 5.63
N PHE A 186 -12.68 -12.36 5.79
CA PHE A 186 -11.51 -11.88 6.48
C PHE A 186 -11.84 -11.33 7.87
N GLU A 187 -11.05 -11.71 8.87
CA GLU A 187 -11.12 -11.15 10.21
C GLU A 187 -9.82 -10.41 10.56
N ASN A 188 -9.93 -9.15 10.99
CA ASN A 188 -8.77 -8.39 11.46
C ASN A 188 -8.27 -8.95 12.81
N LYS A 189 -7.11 -9.56 12.80
CA LYS A 189 -6.42 -10.15 13.97
C LYS A 189 -5.18 -9.38 14.41
N THR A 190 -4.95 -8.18 13.90
CA THR A 190 -3.74 -7.38 14.12
C THR A 190 -3.38 -7.24 15.60
N GLU A 191 -4.33 -6.85 16.45
CA GLU A 191 -4.07 -6.65 17.88
C GLU A 191 -3.59 -7.93 18.59
N LYS A 192 -3.99 -9.10 18.09
CA LYS A 192 -3.63 -10.39 18.66
C LYS A 192 -2.31 -10.91 18.08
N LEU A 193 -2.14 -10.81 16.76
CA LEU A 193 -1.06 -11.52 16.05
C LEU A 193 0.16 -10.63 15.79
N ALA A 194 -0.03 -9.32 15.64
CA ALA A 194 1.03 -8.38 15.26
C ALA A 194 0.83 -6.98 15.90
N PRO A 195 0.73 -6.85 17.24
CA PRO A 195 0.45 -5.55 17.88
C PRO A 195 1.52 -4.48 17.59
N GLU A 196 2.73 -4.89 17.22
CA GLU A 196 3.87 -4.00 16.96
C GLU A 196 3.80 -3.31 15.59
N ILE A 197 2.89 -3.74 14.68
CA ILE A 197 2.71 -3.07 13.38
C ILE A 197 1.71 -1.91 13.45
N LYS A 198 1.16 -1.62 14.62
CA LYS A 198 0.35 -0.44 14.86
C LYS A 198 1.22 0.81 14.90
N ASP A 199 0.82 1.84 14.13
CA ASP A 199 1.56 3.11 14.02
C ASP A 199 3.07 2.91 13.73
N VAL A 200 3.39 1.91 12.91
CA VAL A 200 4.78 1.47 12.64
C VAL A 200 5.55 2.42 11.76
N GLY A 201 4.87 3.16 10.90
CA GLY A 201 5.48 4.08 9.95
C GLY A 201 4.60 4.36 8.74
N MET A 202 5.12 5.09 7.79
CA MET A 202 4.42 5.42 6.54
C MET A 202 4.65 4.30 5.53
N ILE A 203 3.83 3.25 5.61
CA ILE A 203 4.01 2.00 4.86
C ILE A 203 3.77 2.25 3.37
N THR A 204 4.73 1.87 2.55
CA THR A 204 4.63 1.98 1.08
C THR A 204 4.54 0.63 0.41
N ASP A 205 5.14 -0.41 1.03
CA ASP A 205 5.11 -1.76 0.49
C ASP A 205 5.44 -2.80 1.57
N ALA A 206 5.09 -4.07 1.30
CA ALA A 206 5.39 -5.20 2.17
C ALA A 206 5.49 -6.50 1.38
N ALA A 207 6.24 -7.46 1.92
CA ALA A 207 6.35 -8.79 1.34
C ALA A 207 6.38 -9.85 2.43
N PHE A 208 5.83 -11.02 2.12
CA PHE A 208 5.99 -12.22 2.93
C PHE A 208 7.14 -13.07 2.40
N TYR A 209 8.05 -13.46 3.29
CA TYR A 209 9.20 -14.29 2.95
C TYR A 209 9.69 -15.07 4.17
N ASP A 210 10.02 -16.34 4.02
CA ASP A 210 10.65 -17.14 5.05
C ASP A 210 12.15 -16.80 5.11
N PHE A 211 12.51 -15.79 5.93
CA PHE A 211 13.89 -15.28 5.97
C PHE A 211 14.80 -16.04 6.94
N ASP A 212 14.24 -16.86 7.83
CA ASP A 212 15.03 -17.67 8.77
C ASP A 212 15.01 -19.19 8.48
N ASN A 213 14.30 -19.59 7.41
CA ASN A 213 14.20 -20.95 6.91
C ASN A 213 13.52 -21.93 7.87
N ASP A 214 12.55 -21.47 8.64
CA ASP A 214 11.74 -22.30 9.52
C ASP A 214 10.43 -22.81 8.86
N LYS A 215 10.12 -22.34 7.65
CA LYS A 215 9.00 -22.63 6.75
C LYS A 215 7.73 -21.84 7.01
N ASP A 216 7.71 -21.01 8.02
CA ASP A 216 6.65 -20.03 8.21
C ASP A 216 6.91 -18.81 7.34
N LYS A 217 5.88 -18.09 6.92
CA LYS A 217 6.06 -16.86 6.14
C LYS A 217 6.17 -15.67 7.09
N ASP A 218 7.36 -15.07 7.09
CA ASP A 218 7.65 -13.85 7.83
C ASP A 218 7.19 -12.62 7.07
N LEU A 219 7.05 -11.49 7.76
CA LEU A 219 6.61 -10.24 7.17
C LEU A 219 7.73 -9.20 7.15
N ILE A 220 7.98 -8.62 5.97
CA ILE A 220 8.91 -7.51 5.80
C ILE A 220 8.12 -6.28 5.39
N ILE A 221 8.27 -5.17 6.13
CA ILE A 221 7.58 -3.91 5.88
C ILE A 221 8.59 -2.82 5.55
N VAL A 222 8.34 -2.06 4.51
CA VAL A 222 9.11 -0.90 4.09
C VAL A 222 8.23 0.35 3.98
N GLY A 223 8.84 1.53 4.10
CA GLY A 223 8.08 2.78 4.01
C GLY A 223 8.94 4.02 4.16
N GLU A 224 8.27 5.18 4.17
CA GLU A 224 8.94 6.47 4.28
C GLU A 224 9.33 6.78 5.73
N PHE A 225 10.53 7.32 5.92
CA PHE A 225 11.12 7.71 7.20
C PHE A 225 11.22 6.56 8.23
N MET A 226 11.22 5.32 7.77
CA MET A 226 11.34 4.14 8.62
C MET A 226 12.46 3.22 8.13
N GLY A 227 12.86 2.26 8.99
CA GLY A 227 13.77 1.19 8.61
C GLY A 227 13.08 0.14 7.74
N ILE A 228 13.85 -0.84 7.30
CA ILE A 228 13.30 -2.08 6.75
C ILE A 228 13.01 -2.97 7.95
N ASN A 229 11.75 -3.19 8.26
CA ASN A 229 11.32 -3.91 9.44
C ASN A 229 11.00 -5.36 9.11
N PHE A 230 11.64 -6.27 9.82
CA PHE A 230 11.48 -7.71 9.70
C PHE A 230 10.69 -8.23 10.90
N TYR A 231 9.58 -8.89 10.65
CA TYR A 231 8.72 -9.50 11.67
C TYR A 231 8.74 -11.01 11.50
N GLU A 232 9.37 -11.70 12.45
CA GLU A 232 9.41 -13.16 12.52
C GLU A 232 8.02 -13.70 12.85
N ASN A 233 7.52 -14.61 12.03
CA ASN A 233 6.30 -15.35 12.28
C ASN A 233 6.61 -16.53 13.19
N ILE A 234 5.87 -16.68 14.28
CA ILE A 234 5.96 -17.85 15.15
C ILE A 234 4.54 -18.36 15.36
N ASN A 235 4.16 -19.37 14.59
CA ASN A 235 2.82 -19.97 14.63
C ASN A 235 1.68 -18.92 14.44
N GLY A 236 1.77 -18.11 13.43
CA GLY A 236 0.79 -17.07 13.09
C GLY A 236 0.92 -15.76 13.88
N SER A 237 1.91 -15.64 14.78
CA SER A 237 2.14 -14.41 15.55
C SER A 237 3.45 -13.77 15.16
N PHE A 238 3.41 -12.46 14.86
CA PHE A 238 4.55 -11.69 14.39
C PHE A 238 5.22 -10.90 15.51
N SER A 239 6.54 -10.91 15.53
CA SER A 239 7.36 -10.10 16.43
C SER A 239 8.52 -9.44 15.71
N LEU A 240 8.81 -8.17 16.02
CA LEU A 240 9.88 -7.42 15.39
C LEU A 240 11.24 -8.08 15.67
N LYS A 241 11.96 -8.41 14.60
CA LYS A 241 13.33 -8.91 14.64
C LYS A 241 14.30 -7.76 14.43
N GLU A 242 14.85 -7.22 15.51
CA GLU A 242 15.86 -6.18 15.39
C GLU A 242 17.11 -6.70 14.63
N ASN A 243 17.47 -5.99 13.60
CA ASN A 243 18.66 -6.26 12.80
C ASN A 243 19.31 -4.97 12.30
N LEU A 244 20.38 -5.07 11.50
CA LEU A 244 21.08 -3.89 11.03
C LEU A 244 20.26 -2.99 10.09
N TRP A 245 19.17 -3.51 9.48
CA TRP A 245 18.31 -2.78 8.55
C TRP A 245 17.19 -2.03 9.24
N THR A 246 16.74 -2.49 10.41
CA THR A 246 15.71 -1.82 11.23
C THR A 246 16.10 -0.38 11.56
N ASN A 247 17.38 -0.11 11.75
CA ASN A 247 17.92 1.21 12.05
C ASN A 247 18.41 1.98 10.80
N LYS A 248 18.23 1.43 9.58
CA LYS A 248 18.56 2.08 8.32
C LYS A 248 17.33 2.79 7.77
N THR A 249 17.02 3.94 8.37
CA THR A 249 15.91 4.75 7.90
C THR A 249 16.14 5.23 6.49
N GLY A 250 15.09 5.15 5.68
CA GLY A 250 15.11 5.52 4.28
C GLY A 250 13.77 6.07 3.83
N TRP A 251 13.72 6.35 2.56
CA TRP A 251 12.51 6.67 1.84
C TRP A 251 12.24 5.51 0.90
N TRP A 252 11.88 4.37 1.52
CA TRP A 252 11.67 3.11 0.83
C TRP A 252 10.32 3.17 0.12
N ASN A 253 10.25 2.77 -1.15
CA ASN A 253 9.03 2.87 -1.96
C ASN A 253 8.46 1.51 -2.34
N THR A 254 9.30 0.48 -2.43
CA THR A 254 8.88 -0.85 -2.86
C THR A 254 9.83 -1.91 -2.35
N ILE A 255 9.34 -3.13 -2.22
CA ILE A 255 10.11 -4.33 -1.92
C ILE A 255 9.70 -5.44 -2.89
N ASP A 256 10.66 -6.26 -3.30
CA ASP A 256 10.44 -7.47 -4.09
C ASP A 256 11.37 -8.58 -3.61
N ILE A 257 10.91 -9.82 -3.73
CA ILE A 257 11.65 -11.03 -3.34
C ILE A 257 11.89 -11.83 -4.61
N VAL A 258 13.15 -11.93 -5.01
CA VAL A 258 13.53 -12.55 -6.29
C VAL A 258 15.00 -13.01 -6.26
N ASP A 259 15.30 -14.16 -6.83
CA ASP A 259 16.67 -14.60 -7.09
C ASP A 259 17.27 -13.75 -8.22
N ILE A 260 18.00 -12.67 -7.85
CA ILE A 260 18.52 -11.70 -8.82
C ILE A 260 19.86 -12.12 -9.43
N ASP A 261 20.64 -12.95 -8.72
CA ASP A 261 21.96 -13.38 -9.20
C ASP A 261 21.99 -14.82 -9.74
N GLY A 262 20.87 -15.55 -9.63
CA GLY A 262 20.68 -16.89 -10.19
C GLY A 262 21.35 -18.01 -9.35
N ASP A 263 21.59 -17.77 -8.07
CA ASP A 263 22.23 -18.75 -7.18
C ASP A 263 21.25 -19.77 -6.56
N GLY A 264 19.95 -19.57 -6.78
CA GLY A 264 18.86 -20.41 -6.29
C GLY A 264 18.34 -20.02 -4.90
N LEU A 265 18.82 -18.92 -4.35
CA LEU A 265 18.29 -18.28 -3.14
C LEU A 265 17.56 -17.01 -3.53
N GLU A 266 16.50 -16.69 -2.81
CA GLU A 266 15.76 -15.45 -3.04
C GLU A 266 16.46 -14.28 -2.33
N ASP A 267 16.62 -13.18 -3.07
CA ASP A 267 17.18 -11.92 -2.60
C ASP A 267 16.06 -10.92 -2.25
N ILE A 268 16.37 -9.98 -1.35
CA ILE A 268 15.47 -8.88 -1.00
C ILE A 268 15.90 -7.63 -1.76
N VAL A 269 15.08 -7.19 -2.70
CA VAL A 269 15.32 -5.97 -3.48
C VAL A 269 14.42 -4.85 -2.97
N VAL A 270 15.02 -3.74 -2.52
CA VAL A 270 14.28 -2.61 -1.94
C VAL A 270 14.58 -1.33 -2.70
N GLY A 271 13.54 -0.67 -3.21
CA GLY A 271 13.64 0.62 -3.88
C GLY A 271 13.65 1.78 -2.89
N ASN A 272 14.63 2.69 -3.01
CA ASN A 272 14.71 3.90 -2.20
C ASN A 272 14.58 5.14 -3.07
N HIS A 273 14.17 6.26 -2.47
CA HIS A 273 14.18 7.56 -3.15
C HIS A 273 15.58 7.89 -3.67
N GLY A 274 15.68 8.15 -4.97
CA GLY A 274 16.98 8.32 -5.64
C GLY A 274 17.69 9.64 -5.32
N THR A 275 19.00 9.66 -5.55
CA THR A 275 19.84 10.83 -5.32
C THR A 275 19.74 11.92 -6.41
N ASN A 276 18.97 11.71 -7.46
CA ASN A 276 18.73 12.63 -8.57
C ASN A 276 17.66 13.71 -8.25
N SER A 277 17.27 13.86 -7.00
CA SER A 277 16.33 14.86 -6.51
C SER A 277 17.02 15.98 -5.73
N ARG A 278 16.24 16.98 -5.27
CA ARG A 278 16.75 18.03 -4.35
C ARG A 278 17.08 17.49 -2.96
N PHE A 279 16.55 16.36 -2.60
CA PHE A 279 16.77 15.73 -1.31
C PHE A 279 18.05 14.93 -1.34
N LYS A 280 19.05 15.37 -0.55
CA LYS A 280 20.38 14.76 -0.47
C LYS A 280 20.58 14.25 0.95
N ALA A 281 20.34 12.98 1.17
CA ALA A 281 20.54 12.34 2.45
C ALA A 281 21.88 11.57 2.49
N SER A 282 22.44 11.48 3.68
CA SER A 282 23.51 10.55 4.03
C SER A 282 23.36 10.12 5.49
N ILE A 283 24.15 9.15 5.92
CA ILE A 283 24.16 8.68 7.32
C ILE A 283 24.45 9.85 8.28
N ASP A 284 25.39 10.73 7.92
CA ASP A 284 25.78 11.86 8.77
C ASP A 284 24.83 13.07 8.66
N ASN A 285 24.14 13.19 7.53
CA ASN A 285 23.22 14.28 7.24
C ASN A 285 21.88 13.72 6.70
N PRO A 286 21.05 13.11 7.56
CA PRO A 286 19.74 12.59 7.16
C PRO A 286 18.78 13.74 6.83
N ILE A 287 17.76 13.43 6.03
CA ILE A 287 16.58 14.28 5.93
C ILE A 287 15.73 14.01 7.15
N LEU A 288 15.23 15.10 7.75
CA LEU A 288 14.42 15.06 8.95
C LEU A 288 12.98 15.42 8.61
N CYS A 289 12.02 14.81 9.28
CA CYS A 289 10.62 15.20 9.25
C CYS A 289 10.20 15.61 10.67
N TYR A 290 9.85 16.87 10.85
CA TYR A 290 9.28 17.38 12.09
C TYR A 290 7.77 17.42 11.94
N TYR A 291 7.07 16.75 12.81
CA TYR A 291 5.61 16.71 12.81
C TYR A 291 5.06 17.32 14.09
N ASN A 292 4.17 18.29 13.95
CA ASN A 292 3.41 18.89 15.05
C ASN A 292 2.26 19.73 14.47
N ASP A 293 1.29 20.08 15.30
CA ASP A 293 0.33 21.15 15.04
C ASP A 293 1.03 22.50 15.34
N PHE A 294 1.70 23.03 14.31
CA PHE A 294 2.52 24.25 14.48
C PHE A 294 1.70 25.54 14.49
N ASP A 295 0.51 25.55 13.90
CA ASP A 295 -0.38 26.71 13.84
C ASP A 295 -1.52 26.67 14.85
N GLY A 296 -1.68 25.57 15.60
CA GLY A 296 -2.70 25.38 16.62
C GLY A 296 -4.11 25.19 16.08
N ASN A 297 -4.26 24.72 14.83
CA ASN A 297 -5.55 24.53 14.16
C ASN A 297 -6.17 23.14 14.44
N GLY A 298 -5.47 22.27 15.15
CA GLY A 298 -5.89 20.92 15.49
C GLY A 298 -5.53 19.87 14.43
N ARG A 299 -4.74 20.24 13.42
CA ARG A 299 -4.12 19.34 12.44
C ARG A 299 -2.62 19.46 12.54
N GLY A 300 -1.92 18.36 12.30
CA GLY A 300 -0.47 18.40 12.30
C GLY A 300 0.10 18.62 10.91
N GLU A 301 1.22 19.30 10.83
CA GLU A 301 2.02 19.53 9.63
C GLU A 301 3.33 18.78 9.70
N GLY A 302 3.73 18.16 8.58
CA GLY A 302 5.05 17.58 8.36
C GLY A 302 6.02 18.62 7.75
N ILE A 303 7.07 18.99 8.48
CA ILE A 303 8.11 19.90 7.96
C ILE A 303 9.38 19.11 7.66
N LEU A 304 9.71 18.97 6.38
CA LEU A 304 10.97 18.40 5.97
C LEU A 304 12.12 19.38 6.19
N ALA A 305 13.21 18.91 6.77
CA ALA A 305 14.39 19.68 7.04
C ALA A 305 15.68 18.95 6.66
N PHE A 306 16.73 19.70 6.46
CA PHE A 306 18.09 19.18 6.26
C PHE A 306 19.06 19.82 7.24
N ARG A 307 20.13 19.09 7.57
CA ARG A 307 21.22 19.61 8.38
C ARG A 307 22.28 20.22 7.46
N SER A 308 22.64 21.46 7.71
CA SER A 308 23.70 22.16 6.99
C SER A 308 25.08 21.85 7.61
N ASP A 309 26.16 22.13 6.87
CA ASP A 309 27.55 21.95 7.29
C ASP A 309 27.90 22.69 8.60
N ASN A 310 27.13 23.71 8.96
CA ASN A 310 27.28 24.43 10.23
C ASN A 310 26.59 23.76 11.42
N GLY A 311 26.01 22.57 11.23
CA GLY A 311 25.28 21.78 12.21
C GLY A 311 23.85 22.27 12.52
N LYS A 312 23.38 23.32 11.85
CA LYS A 312 22.00 23.83 11.99
C LYS A 312 21.06 23.12 11.03
N GLU A 313 19.82 23.03 11.43
CA GLU A 313 18.73 22.44 10.66
C GLU A 313 17.88 23.55 10.01
N TYR A 314 17.55 23.33 8.74
CA TYR A 314 16.78 24.27 7.95
C TYR A 314 15.66 23.53 7.22
N PRO A 315 14.44 24.11 7.15
CA PRO A 315 13.34 23.51 6.39
C PRO A 315 13.62 23.56 4.88
N TYR A 316 13.17 22.56 4.14
CA TYR A 316 13.12 22.57 2.69
C TYR A 316 12.05 23.52 2.16
N ALA A 317 10.99 23.72 2.93
CA ALA A 317 9.91 24.64 2.58
C ALA A 317 10.40 26.08 2.57
N LEU A 318 9.94 26.84 1.58
CA LEU A 318 10.26 28.27 1.48
C LEU A 318 9.51 29.06 2.56
N ARG A 319 10.08 30.18 2.97
CA ARG A 319 9.51 31.04 4.02
C ARG A 319 8.04 31.41 3.77
N HIS A 320 7.66 31.70 2.54
CA HIS A 320 6.26 32.05 2.22
C HIS A 320 5.32 30.86 2.42
N SER A 321 5.72 29.64 2.02
CA SER A 321 4.92 28.44 2.23
C SER A 321 4.71 28.13 3.72
N LEU A 322 5.74 28.35 4.54
CA LEU A 322 5.64 28.22 6.00
C LEU A 322 4.67 29.27 6.60
N ILE A 323 4.78 30.54 6.16
CA ILE A 323 3.89 31.62 6.64
C ILE A 323 2.44 31.39 6.20
N ASP A 324 2.24 30.88 5.00
CA ASP A 324 0.88 30.63 4.47
C ASP A 324 0.23 29.38 5.10
N GLN A 325 1.02 28.46 5.67
CA GLN A 325 0.53 27.27 6.36
C GLN A 325 0.31 27.54 7.86
N MET A 326 1.17 28.34 8.48
CA MET A 326 1.17 28.68 9.91
C MET A 326 0.60 30.11 10.10
#